data_802495025ab9d1700e65d3b427864888
#
_entry.id   802495025ab9d1700e65d3b427864888
#
_cell.length_a   1.000
_cell.length_b   1.000
_cell.length_c   1.000
_cell.angle_alpha   90.00
_cell.angle_beta   90.00
_cell.angle_gamma   90.00
#
_symmetry.space_group_name_H-M   'P 1'
#
loop_
_entity.id
_entity.type
_entity.pdbx_description
1 polymer ?
#
loop_
_entity_poly.entity_id
_entity_poly.type
_entity_poly.pdbx_seq_one_letter_code
_entity_poly.pdbx_strand_id
1 'polypeptide(L)'
;MANDQNRREAEALTALARALAASRPDMEPTLREIEGLAAAALGRPAPIEVERGFEQAARRLRTGWLRSVAAETARVLRSPTEREIERLAHSRHDAYGYERDFQPESLEARCEAFFGPAPPGWTAAHVMFSSGQAALATVLLHLGERRRGKLEVAHVGSYFETRELVARACAPARNATDADCIIVEPMACDGRFTRHDPARLARRLTRGQVLVVDETLSAPATQAPAILAEAVAGGAAVLRLVSGLKLLQQGLELANVGIVSVFATEADLAASLADGLKRCRTLTGAGLRFVDALALEAPFFLDREATETYAGRVFAHNAALAQAVMARNRRFKPLGGAGLAGAAMPYCAFELEAGNGVEGLEALACRIEDEATARGLLIERGGSFGFRGHRFEVIEPETGEPPFLRIALGARDDHSCSGLIELMGRLAQGGAEMRPRWRPAGGGLHPE
;
A
#
# COMPACT_ATOMS: atom_id res chain seq x y z
N MET A 1 -23.47 17.26 -10.97
CA MET A 1 -22.74 16.24 -10.17
C MET A 1 -21.64 15.59 -11.01
N ALA A 2 -21.91 14.82 -12.09
CA ALA A 2 -20.82 14.17 -12.86
C ALA A 2 -19.78 15.16 -13.44
N ASN A 3 -20.21 16.34 -13.89
CA ASN A 3 -19.29 17.35 -14.43
C ASN A 3 -18.34 17.94 -13.35
N ASP A 4 -18.79 18.02 -12.10
CA ASP A 4 -17.94 18.50 -10.99
C ASP A 4 -16.94 17.44 -10.51
N GLN A 5 -17.32 16.16 -10.56
CA GLN A 5 -16.42 15.04 -10.25
C GLN A 5 -15.28 14.97 -11.26
N ASN A 6 -15.61 15.01 -12.55
CA ASN A 6 -14.61 15.00 -13.63
C ASN A 6 -13.67 16.21 -13.56
N ARG A 7 -14.21 17.39 -13.21
CA ARG A 7 -13.38 18.59 -13.03
C ARG A 7 -12.40 18.43 -11.87
N ARG A 8 -12.85 17.89 -10.74
CA ARG A 8 -11.97 17.60 -9.58
C ARG A 8 -10.85 16.62 -9.92
N GLU A 9 -11.14 15.59 -10.73
CA GLU A 9 -10.09 14.65 -11.16
C GLU A 9 -9.08 15.31 -12.11
N ALA A 10 -9.54 16.13 -13.05
CA ALA A 10 -8.67 16.91 -13.92
C ALA A 10 -7.76 17.85 -13.11
N GLU A 11 -8.33 18.56 -12.13
CA GLU A 11 -7.60 19.44 -11.22
C GLU A 11 -6.57 18.67 -10.39
N ALA A 12 -6.93 17.49 -9.85
CA ALA A 12 -6.03 16.65 -9.08
C ALA A 12 -4.83 16.16 -9.92
N LEU A 13 -5.06 15.69 -11.15
CA LEU A 13 -3.97 15.25 -12.04
C LEU A 13 -3.06 16.43 -12.44
N THR A 14 -3.66 17.58 -12.73
CA THR A 14 -2.91 18.80 -13.07
C THR A 14 -2.08 19.28 -11.87
N ALA A 15 -2.64 19.25 -10.66
CA ALA A 15 -1.91 19.62 -9.43
C ALA A 15 -0.71 18.71 -9.18
N LEU A 16 -0.87 17.37 -9.35
CA LEU A 16 0.25 16.43 -9.27
C LEU A 16 1.32 16.73 -10.32
N ALA A 17 0.92 17.01 -11.57
CA ALA A 17 1.85 17.32 -12.64
C ALA A 17 2.62 18.63 -12.36
N ARG A 18 1.95 19.66 -11.84
CA ARG A 18 2.58 20.93 -11.43
C ARG A 18 3.57 20.73 -10.29
N ALA A 19 3.21 19.94 -9.29
CA ALA A 19 4.11 19.63 -8.18
C ALA A 19 5.39 18.93 -8.66
N LEU A 20 5.27 17.97 -9.60
CA LEU A 20 6.40 17.29 -10.20
C LEU A 20 7.25 18.24 -11.07
N ALA A 21 6.63 19.09 -11.89
CA ALA A 21 7.33 20.07 -12.72
C ALA A 21 8.04 21.16 -11.89
N ALA A 22 7.46 21.57 -10.77
CA ALA A 22 8.10 22.50 -9.85
C ALA A 22 9.36 21.90 -9.18
N SER A 23 9.39 20.58 -8.96
CA SER A 23 10.56 19.90 -8.41
C SER A 23 11.63 19.57 -9.47
N ARG A 24 11.23 19.44 -10.74
CA ARG A 24 12.11 19.06 -11.86
C ARG A 24 11.73 19.82 -13.14
N PRO A 25 12.55 20.78 -13.59
CA PRO A 25 12.23 21.60 -14.78
C PRO A 25 12.08 20.81 -16.09
N ASP A 26 12.70 19.64 -16.22
CA ASP A 26 12.55 18.75 -17.38
C ASP A 26 11.17 18.07 -17.47
N MET A 27 10.34 18.23 -16.45
CA MET A 27 8.93 17.79 -16.44
C MET A 27 7.95 18.80 -17.07
N GLU A 28 8.40 20.00 -17.41
CA GLU A 28 7.53 21.02 -18.00
C GLU A 28 6.81 20.60 -19.30
N PRO A 29 7.44 19.85 -20.23
CA PRO A 29 6.72 19.29 -21.38
C PRO A 29 5.63 18.28 -20.97
N THR A 30 5.90 17.46 -19.95
CA THR A 30 4.92 16.51 -19.42
C THR A 30 3.75 17.24 -18.78
N LEU A 31 3.99 18.30 -18.01
CA LEU A 31 2.92 19.14 -17.43
C LEU A 31 1.96 19.64 -18.53
N ARG A 32 2.49 20.23 -19.59
CA ARG A 32 1.66 20.72 -20.72
C ARG A 32 0.87 19.60 -21.40
N GLU A 33 1.48 18.42 -21.57
CA GLU A 33 0.78 17.24 -22.09
C GLU A 33 -0.39 16.85 -21.18
N ILE A 34 -0.19 16.80 -19.86
CA ILE A 34 -1.23 16.41 -18.89
C ILE A 34 -2.36 17.44 -18.85
N GLU A 35 -2.07 18.74 -18.87
CA GLU A 35 -3.09 19.78 -18.94
C GLU A 35 -3.93 19.66 -20.23
N GLY A 36 -3.29 19.38 -21.36
CA GLY A 36 -3.96 19.13 -22.63
C GLY A 36 -4.85 17.87 -22.62
N LEU A 37 -4.33 16.76 -22.07
CA LEU A 37 -5.09 15.51 -21.96
C LEU A 37 -6.29 15.64 -21.00
N ALA A 38 -6.12 16.31 -19.86
CA ALA A 38 -7.19 16.55 -18.91
C ALA A 38 -8.30 17.46 -19.50
N ALA A 39 -7.92 18.52 -20.19
CA ALA A 39 -8.88 19.38 -20.88
C ALA A 39 -9.61 18.65 -22.01
N ALA A 40 -8.90 17.86 -22.83
CA ALA A 40 -9.50 17.05 -23.90
C ALA A 40 -10.44 15.98 -23.33
N ALA A 41 -10.11 15.37 -22.20
CA ALA A 41 -10.97 14.40 -21.53
C ALA A 41 -12.31 15.03 -21.13
N LEU A 42 -12.31 16.21 -20.52
CA LEU A 42 -13.53 16.93 -20.12
C LEU A 42 -14.47 17.26 -21.27
N GLY A 43 -13.96 17.37 -22.50
CA GLY A 43 -14.75 17.62 -23.71
C GLY A 43 -15.38 16.38 -24.35
N ARG A 44 -15.13 15.18 -23.83
CA ARG A 44 -15.66 13.93 -24.41
C ARG A 44 -17.12 13.71 -24.05
N PRO A 45 -17.95 13.16 -24.98
CA PRO A 45 -19.38 13.06 -24.76
C PRO A 45 -19.78 11.91 -23.79
N ALA A 46 -19.05 10.80 -23.80
CA ALA A 46 -19.37 9.64 -22.99
C ALA A 46 -18.54 9.59 -21.69
N PRO A 47 -19.15 9.31 -20.51
CA PRO A 47 -18.43 9.25 -19.24
C PRO A 47 -17.20 8.32 -19.27
N ILE A 48 -17.34 7.13 -19.85
CA ILE A 48 -16.22 6.17 -19.97
C ILE A 48 -15.04 6.72 -20.79
N GLU A 49 -15.31 7.55 -21.78
CA GLU A 49 -14.25 8.17 -22.59
C GLU A 49 -13.52 9.26 -21.78
N VAL A 50 -14.26 10.01 -20.97
CA VAL A 50 -13.68 10.97 -20.01
C VAL A 50 -12.73 10.27 -19.07
N GLU A 51 -13.18 9.18 -18.45
CA GLU A 51 -12.40 8.40 -17.49
C GLU A 51 -11.16 7.76 -18.12
N ARG A 52 -11.29 7.18 -19.33
CA ARG A 52 -10.15 6.69 -20.11
C ARG A 52 -9.14 7.79 -20.42
N GLY A 53 -9.61 9.02 -20.66
CA GLY A 53 -8.75 10.19 -20.82
C GLY A 53 -7.94 10.49 -19.57
N PHE A 54 -8.55 10.43 -18.40
CA PHE A 54 -7.85 10.61 -17.12
C PHE A 54 -6.88 9.45 -16.80
N GLU A 55 -7.24 8.21 -17.14
CA GLU A 55 -6.28 7.10 -17.03
C GLU A 55 -5.06 7.31 -17.93
N GLN A 56 -5.29 7.74 -19.16
CA GLN A 56 -4.21 8.07 -20.08
C GLN A 56 -3.33 9.20 -19.51
N ALA A 57 -3.93 10.25 -18.97
CA ALA A 57 -3.20 11.35 -18.34
C ALA A 57 -2.36 10.87 -17.14
N ALA A 58 -2.94 10.06 -16.25
CA ALA A 58 -2.21 9.49 -15.10
C ALA A 58 -1.04 8.60 -15.53
N ARG A 59 -1.25 7.71 -16.52
CA ARG A 59 -0.18 6.87 -17.10
C ARG A 59 0.93 7.70 -17.73
N ARG A 60 0.59 8.79 -18.43
CA ARG A 60 1.56 9.72 -19.04
C ARG A 60 2.35 10.46 -17.97
N LEU A 61 1.68 10.95 -16.94
CA LEU A 61 2.32 11.61 -15.81
C LEU A 61 3.36 10.70 -15.16
N ARG A 62 2.94 9.47 -14.80
CA ARG A 62 3.83 8.45 -14.25
C ARG A 62 5.03 8.18 -15.17
N THR A 63 4.76 7.95 -16.46
CA THR A 63 5.81 7.62 -17.44
C THR A 63 6.77 8.79 -17.64
N GLY A 64 6.27 10.02 -17.69
CA GLY A 64 7.09 11.24 -17.79
C GLY A 64 8.03 11.37 -16.60
N TRP A 65 7.48 11.24 -15.38
CA TRP A 65 8.27 11.27 -14.15
C TRP A 65 9.37 10.21 -14.12
N LEU A 66 9.01 8.94 -14.39
CA LEU A 66 9.98 7.84 -14.37
C LEU A 66 11.07 7.98 -15.44
N ARG A 67 10.74 8.56 -16.60
CA ARG A 67 11.76 8.87 -17.64
C ARG A 67 12.72 9.97 -17.19
N SER A 68 12.19 11.03 -16.59
CA SER A 68 13.00 12.12 -16.02
C SER A 68 13.98 11.57 -14.97
N VAL A 69 13.47 10.75 -14.05
CA VAL A 69 14.26 10.06 -13.01
C VAL A 69 15.33 9.15 -13.63
N ALA A 70 14.96 8.33 -14.62
CA ALA A 70 15.90 7.43 -15.29
C ALA A 70 17.03 8.20 -16.02
N ALA A 71 16.70 9.34 -16.64
CA ALA A 71 17.70 10.19 -17.29
C ALA A 71 18.72 10.78 -16.29
N GLU A 72 18.26 11.15 -15.09
CA GLU A 72 19.16 11.57 -14.02
C GLU A 72 19.98 10.41 -13.49
N THR A 73 19.37 9.26 -13.21
CA THR A 73 20.06 8.05 -12.76
C THR A 73 21.21 7.69 -13.69
N ALA A 74 21.01 7.75 -15.01
CA ALA A 74 22.04 7.45 -15.99
C ALA A 74 23.27 8.38 -15.93
N ARG A 75 23.10 9.59 -15.38
CA ARG A 75 24.22 10.53 -15.17
C ARG A 75 24.98 10.27 -13.87
N VAL A 76 24.32 9.66 -12.90
CA VAL A 76 24.83 9.48 -11.52
C VAL A 76 25.45 8.12 -11.34
N LEU A 77 24.83 7.08 -11.94
CA LEU A 77 25.26 5.71 -11.78
C LEU A 77 26.63 5.53 -12.45
N ARG A 78 27.67 5.39 -11.66
CA ARG A 78 29.04 5.15 -12.12
C ARG A 78 29.45 3.72 -11.87
N SER A 79 30.41 3.25 -12.66
CA SER A 79 31.06 1.98 -12.40
C SER A 79 31.73 2.01 -11.02
N PRO A 80 31.68 0.92 -10.23
CA PRO A 80 32.40 0.81 -8.96
C PRO A 80 33.92 1.07 -9.07
N THR A 81 34.46 1.05 -10.29
CA THR A 81 35.88 1.33 -10.56
C THR A 81 36.18 2.80 -10.78
N GLU A 82 35.18 3.65 -10.97
CA GLU A 82 35.35 5.09 -11.11
C GLU A 82 35.57 5.75 -9.73
N ARG A 83 36.66 6.50 -9.61
CA ARG A 83 37.09 7.09 -8.32
C ARG A 83 36.63 8.54 -8.10
N GLU A 84 36.11 9.20 -9.13
CA GLU A 84 35.65 10.58 -9.01
C GLU A 84 34.16 10.62 -8.68
N ILE A 85 33.85 11.21 -7.53
CA ILE A 85 32.50 11.50 -7.07
C ILE A 85 32.18 12.94 -7.51
N GLU A 86 31.36 13.10 -8.53
CA GLU A 86 30.80 14.42 -8.85
C GLU A 86 29.52 14.64 -8.04
N ARG A 87 29.46 15.75 -7.31
CA ARG A 87 28.20 16.24 -6.75
C ARG A 87 27.28 16.64 -7.88
N LEU A 88 26.11 16.05 -7.89
CA LEU A 88 25.09 16.39 -8.87
C LEU A 88 24.47 17.73 -8.53
N ALA A 89 24.48 18.64 -9.50
CA ALA A 89 24.01 20.03 -9.32
C ALA A 89 22.53 20.12 -8.86
N HIS A 90 21.74 19.05 -9.01
CA HIS A 90 20.29 19.01 -8.73
C HIS A 90 19.86 17.81 -7.89
N SER A 91 20.74 16.88 -7.54
CA SER A 91 20.44 15.75 -6.66
C SER A 91 20.82 16.08 -5.22
N ARG A 92 19.96 15.73 -4.28
CA ARG A 92 20.24 15.78 -2.84
C ARG A 92 21.13 14.63 -2.39
N HIS A 93 21.46 13.72 -3.30
CA HIS A 93 22.26 12.53 -3.04
C HIS A 93 23.67 12.71 -3.60
N ASP A 94 24.66 12.31 -2.82
CA ASP A 94 26.03 12.19 -3.31
C ASP A 94 26.10 10.97 -4.26
N ALA A 95 26.96 11.05 -5.28
CA ALA A 95 27.25 9.91 -6.14
C ALA A 95 27.81 8.75 -5.30
N TYR A 96 27.43 7.53 -5.62
CA TYR A 96 27.85 6.33 -4.89
C TYR A 96 28.42 5.29 -5.86
N GLY A 97 29.43 4.57 -5.40
CA GLY A 97 30.16 3.61 -6.23
C GLY A 97 29.50 2.23 -6.30
N TYR A 98 28.59 1.91 -5.38
CA TYR A 98 27.97 0.59 -5.28
C TYR A 98 26.52 0.69 -4.78
N GLU A 99 25.56 0.24 -5.57
CA GLU A 99 24.15 0.46 -5.33
C GLU A 99 23.64 -0.09 -3.98
N ARG A 100 24.20 -1.21 -3.50
CA ARG A 100 23.83 -1.76 -2.17
C ARG A 100 24.20 -0.85 -1.01
N ASP A 101 25.18 0.01 -1.17
CA ASP A 101 25.66 0.92 -0.11
C ASP A 101 24.86 2.23 -0.09
N PHE A 102 23.99 2.43 -1.07
CA PHE A 102 23.15 3.62 -1.13
C PHE A 102 22.24 3.71 0.09
N GLN A 103 22.23 4.89 0.72
CA GLN A 103 21.39 5.21 1.88
C GLN A 103 20.46 6.36 1.50
N PRO A 104 19.12 6.15 1.53
CA PRO A 104 18.15 7.19 1.15
C PRO A 104 17.89 8.17 2.31
N GLU A 105 18.93 8.80 2.84
CA GLU A 105 18.88 9.61 4.06
C GLU A 105 17.89 10.78 3.95
N SER A 106 17.79 11.42 2.78
CA SER A 106 16.85 12.52 2.56
C SER A 106 15.39 12.07 2.68
N LEU A 107 15.07 10.88 2.17
CA LEU A 107 13.74 10.29 2.28
C LEU A 107 13.47 9.79 3.70
N GLU A 108 14.46 9.18 4.35
CA GLU A 108 14.35 8.75 5.75
C GLU A 108 14.11 9.94 6.68
N ALA A 109 14.77 11.08 6.44
CA ALA A 109 14.52 12.33 7.17
C ALA A 109 13.09 12.88 6.95
N ARG A 110 12.51 12.73 5.76
CA ARG A 110 11.12 13.13 5.49
C ARG A 110 10.10 12.33 6.30
N CYS A 111 10.44 11.11 6.72
CA CYS A 111 9.56 10.29 7.55
C CYS A 111 9.22 10.95 8.89
N GLU A 112 10.16 11.70 9.49
CA GLU A 112 9.89 12.40 10.75
C GLU A 112 8.78 13.45 10.60
N ALA A 113 8.81 14.23 9.53
CA ALA A 113 7.75 15.20 9.24
C ALA A 113 6.41 14.51 8.94
N PHE A 114 6.44 13.37 8.24
CA PHE A 114 5.27 12.61 7.86
C PHE A 114 4.58 11.91 9.04
N PHE A 115 5.33 11.15 9.83
CA PHE A 115 4.80 10.43 10.99
C PHE A 115 4.63 11.33 12.22
N GLY A 116 5.25 12.51 12.21
CA GLY A 116 5.32 13.43 13.32
C GLY A 116 6.48 13.11 14.28
N PRO A 117 6.81 14.06 15.17
CA PRO A 117 7.89 13.87 16.13
C PRO A 117 7.56 12.72 17.10
N ALA A 118 8.61 12.08 17.59
CA ALA A 118 8.45 11.09 18.65
C ALA A 118 7.77 11.73 19.88
N PRO A 119 6.87 11.04 20.56
CA PRO A 119 6.29 11.55 21.80
C PRO A 119 7.37 11.81 22.86
N PRO A 120 7.09 12.69 23.87
CA PRO A 120 8.03 12.93 24.95
C PRO A 120 8.51 11.62 25.60
N GLY A 121 9.82 11.49 25.79
CA GLY A 121 10.44 10.29 26.35
C GLY A 121 10.70 9.16 25.35
N TRP A 122 10.38 9.35 24.07
CA TRP A 122 10.68 8.41 22.99
C TRP A 122 11.68 8.99 22.00
N THR A 123 12.50 8.14 21.42
CA THR A 123 13.36 8.45 20.28
C THR A 123 12.85 7.68 19.07
N ALA A 124 12.82 8.34 17.91
CA ALA A 124 12.45 7.73 16.65
C ALA A 124 13.64 7.67 15.69
N ALA A 125 13.68 6.61 14.88
CA ALA A 125 14.54 6.51 13.70
C ALA A 125 13.77 5.83 12.56
N HIS A 126 14.06 6.21 11.33
CA HIS A 126 13.35 5.70 10.16
C HIS A 126 14.33 5.01 9.20
N VAL A 127 13.92 3.86 8.68
CA VAL A 127 14.72 3.07 7.72
C VAL A 127 13.84 2.64 6.56
N MET A 128 14.30 2.87 5.33
CA MET A 128 13.57 2.50 4.12
C MET A 128 14.15 1.27 3.45
N PHE A 129 13.27 0.49 2.83
CA PHE A 129 13.53 -0.79 2.17
C PHE A 129 12.86 -0.83 0.80
N SER A 130 13.26 -1.78 -0.04
CA SER A 130 12.71 -1.98 -1.38
C SER A 130 11.25 -2.44 -1.40
N SER A 131 10.69 -2.92 -0.29
CA SER A 131 9.27 -3.26 -0.13
C SER A 131 8.91 -3.47 1.34
N GLY A 132 7.61 -3.54 1.67
CA GLY A 132 7.13 -3.88 3.01
C GLY A 132 7.64 -5.27 3.47
N GLN A 133 7.63 -6.28 2.58
CA GLN A 133 8.14 -7.62 2.89
C GLN A 133 9.66 -7.63 3.07
N ALA A 134 10.41 -6.89 2.26
CA ALA A 134 11.86 -6.73 2.46
C ALA A 134 12.16 -6.07 3.82
N ALA A 135 11.35 -5.10 4.22
CA ALA A 135 11.44 -4.46 5.53
C ALA A 135 11.21 -5.48 6.67
N LEU A 136 10.11 -6.22 6.61
CA LEU A 136 9.78 -7.23 7.63
C LEU A 136 10.84 -8.34 7.71
N ALA A 137 11.27 -8.88 6.56
CA ALA A 137 12.33 -9.89 6.50
C ALA A 137 13.63 -9.40 7.15
N THR A 138 13.99 -8.13 6.89
CA THR A 138 15.18 -7.52 7.48
C THR A 138 15.06 -7.32 8.99
N VAL A 139 13.86 -6.93 9.47
CA VAL A 139 13.57 -6.84 10.90
C VAL A 139 13.75 -8.21 11.57
N LEU A 140 13.15 -9.26 11.03
CA LEU A 140 13.25 -10.61 11.59
C LEU A 140 14.69 -11.13 11.56
N LEU A 141 15.44 -10.90 10.50
CA LEU A 141 16.85 -11.26 10.40
C LEU A 141 17.66 -10.55 11.48
N HIS A 142 17.53 -9.22 11.61
CA HIS A 142 18.30 -8.46 12.61
C HIS A 142 17.98 -8.87 14.05
N LEU A 143 16.70 -9.10 14.36
CA LEU A 143 16.31 -9.55 15.70
C LEU A 143 16.82 -10.97 15.98
N GLY A 144 16.85 -11.84 14.96
CA GLY A 144 17.38 -13.19 15.05
C GLY A 144 18.87 -13.26 15.32
N GLU A 145 19.69 -12.33 14.77
CA GLU A 145 21.13 -12.26 15.01
C GLU A 145 21.51 -12.05 16.49
N ARG A 146 20.61 -11.46 17.26
CA ARG A 146 20.80 -11.17 18.69
C ARG A 146 20.49 -12.36 19.61
N ARG A 147 20.04 -13.47 19.05
CA ARG A 147 19.59 -14.66 19.79
C ARG A 147 20.54 -15.84 19.61
N ARG A 148 20.60 -16.72 20.62
CA ARG A 148 21.36 -17.98 20.54
C ARG A 148 20.59 -19.12 19.86
N GLY A 149 19.36 -18.85 19.39
CA GLY A 149 18.46 -19.82 18.76
C GLY A 149 17.60 -19.14 17.70
N LYS A 150 16.56 -19.82 17.24
CA LYS A 150 15.59 -19.19 16.36
C LYS A 150 14.81 -18.12 17.13
N LEU A 151 14.56 -16.98 16.47
CA LEU A 151 13.69 -15.92 16.99
C LEU A 151 12.28 -16.47 17.23
N GLU A 152 11.74 -16.34 18.42
CA GLU A 152 10.36 -16.70 18.74
C GLU A 152 9.41 -15.57 18.39
N VAL A 153 8.48 -15.83 17.47
CA VAL A 153 7.57 -14.82 16.91
C VAL A 153 6.12 -15.21 17.16
N ALA A 154 5.34 -14.28 17.71
CA ALA A 154 3.89 -14.33 17.72
C ALA A 154 3.35 -13.44 16.59
N HIS A 155 2.59 -14.00 15.65
CA HIS A 155 1.91 -13.27 14.60
C HIS A 155 0.42 -13.12 14.92
N VAL A 156 -0.05 -11.89 15.06
CA VAL A 156 -1.44 -11.51 15.34
C VAL A 156 -1.98 -10.78 14.10
N GLY A 157 -2.39 -11.56 13.14
CA GLY A 157 -2.82 -11.10 11.82
C GLY A 157 -3.06 -12.28 10.89
N SER A 158 -3.30 -11.99 9.63
CA SER A 158 -3.69 -13.01 8.64
C SER A 158 -3.00 -12.84 7.27
N TYR A 159 -2.17 -11.82 7.09
CA TYR A 159 -1.50 -11.62 5.81
C TYR A 159 -0.60 -12.83 5.50
N PHE A 160 -0.91 -13.51 4.39
CA PHE A 160 -0.33 -14.81 4.09
C PHE A 160 1.20 -14.76 3.90
N GLU A 161 1.73 -13.73 3.25
CA GLU A 161 3.19 -13.58 3.06
C GLU A 161 3.91 -13.38 4.40
N THR A 162 3.34 -12.62 5.33
CA THR A 162 3.90 -12.45 6.68
C THR A 162 3.93 -13.78 7.40
N ARG A 163 2.84 -14.55 7.34
CA ARG A 163 2.75 -15.86 7.98
C ARG A 163 3.77 -16.85 7.41
N GLU A 164 3.89 -16.89 6.08
CA GLU A 164 4.86 -17.75 5.41
C GLU A 164 6.31 -17.36 5.75
N LEU A 165 6.61 -16.07 5.74
CA LEU A 165 7.92 -15.56 6.14
C LEU A 165 8.28 -15.97 7.59
N VAL A 166 7.35 -15.77 8.53
CA VAL A 166 7.54 -16.17 9.93
C VAL A 166 7.73 -17.68 10.06
N ALA A 167 6.91 -18.49 9.37
CA ALA A 167 7.02 -19.94 9.41
C ALA A 167 8.37 -20.47 8.90
N ARG A 168 8.96 -19.80 7.90
CA ARG A 168 10.26 -20.18 7.32
C ARG A 168 11.45 -19.69 8.16
N ALA A 169 11.38 -18.47 8.65
CA ALA A 169 12.53 -17.79 9.26
C ALA A 169 12.60 -17.91 10.79
N CYS A 170 11.47 -18.14 11.46
CA CYS A 170 11.34 -18.03 12.92
C CYS A 170 10.82 -19.32 13.56
N ALA A 171 10.77 -19.33 14.89
CA ALA A 171 10.04 -20.31 15.67
C ALA A 171 8.69 -19.70 16.10
N PRO A 172 7.58 -20.45 16.04
CA PRO A 172 6.31 -19.93 16.52
C PRO A 172 6.34 -19.85 18.06
N ALA A 173 6.06 -18.66 18.60
CA ALA A 173 5.86 -18.51 20.04
C ALA A 173 4.53 -19.13 20.47
N ARG A 174 4.47 -19.73 21.65
CA ARG A 174 3.24 -20.34 22.20
C ARG A 174 2.16 -19.29 22.48
N ASN A 175 2.59 -18.13 22.90
CA ASN A 175 1.72 -16.97 23.14
C ASN A 175 2.53 -15.68 23.00
N ALA A 176 1.86 -14.52 23.00
CA ALA A 176 2.50 -13.23 22.82
C ALA A 176 3.45 -12.85 23.99
N THR A 177 3.24 -13.39 25.21
CA THR A 177 4.10 -13.09 26.36
C THR A 177 5.45 -13.79 26.31
N ASP A 178 5.53 -14.91 25.58
CA ASP A 178 6.75 -15.70 25.45
C ASP A 178 7.55 -15.32 24.19
N ALA A 179 6.96 -14.55 23.30
CA ALA A 179 7.58 -14.14 22.05
C ALA A 179 8.72 -13.13 22.25
N ASP A 180 9.79 -13.27 21.47
CA ASP A 180 10.82 -12.24 21.33
C ASP A 180 10.32 -11.05 20.52
N CYS A 181 9.49 -11.35 19.52
CA CYS A 181 8.88 -10.39 18.62
C CYS A 181 7.40 -10.70 18.44
N ILE A 182 6.58 -9.67 18.57
CA ILE A 182 5.15 -9.74 18.26
C ILE A 182 4.91 -8.93 16.99
N ILE A 183 4.36 -9.56 15.95
CA ILE A 183 3.90 -8.88 14.74
C ILE A 183 2.40 -8.76 14.84
N VAL A 184 1.87 -7.53 14.72
CA VAL A 184 0.44 -7.28 14.73
C VAL A 184 0.01 -6.49 13.51
N GLU A 185 -1.06 -6.95 12.87
CA GLU A 185 -1.81 -6.21 11.86
C GLU A 185 -3.02 -5.58 12.55
N PRO A 186 -3.09 -4.24 12.75
CA PRO A 186 -4.25 -3.59 13.39
C PRO A 186 -5.57 -3.91 12.67
N MET A 187 -5.46 -4.17 11.37
CA MET A 187 -6.54 -4.68 10.54
C MET A 187 -6.01 -5.87 9.76
N ALA A 188 -6.52 -7.06 10.07
CA ALA A 188 -6.09 -8.28 9.41
C ALA A 188 -6.63 -8.36 7.97
N CYS A 189 -5.83 -8.95 7.09
CA CYS A 189 -6.18 -9.18 5.67
C CYS A 189 -6.94 -10.50 5.49
N ASP A 190 -7.83 -10.86 6.43
CA ASP A 190 -8.55 -12.13 6.47
C ASP A 190 -9.93 -12.07 5.78
N GLY A 191 -10.17 -11.08 4.97
CA GLY A 191 -11.49 -10.81 4.42
C GLY A 191 -12.54 -10.41 5.45
N ARG A 192 -12.37 -10.78 6.72
CA ARG A 192 -13.25 -10.36 7.83
C ARG A 192 -12.85 -9.02 8.41
N PHE A 193 -11.66 -8.55 8.07
CA PHE A 193 -11.06 -7.34 8.62
C PHE A 193 -11.04 -7.37 10.16
N THR A 194 -10.64 -8.51 10.71
CA THR A 194 -10.48 -8.66 12.16
C THR A 194 -9.59 -7.56 12.68
N ARG A 195 -10.09 -6.84 13.67
CA ARG A 195 -9.34 -5.74 14.28
C ARG A 195 -8.58 -6.24 15.49
N HIS A 196 -7.31 -5.93 15.51
CA HIS A 196 -6.44 -6.16 16.65
C HIS A 196 -6.06 -4.81 17.25
N ASP A 197 -5.96 -4.76 18.56
CA ASP A 197 -5.56 -3.56 19.30
C ASP A 197 -4.07 -3.62 19.63
N PRO A 198 -3.18 -2.93 18.88
CA PRO A 198 -1.76 -2.90 19.16
C PRO A 198 -1.43 -2.31 20.53
N ALA A 199 -2.23 -1.34 21.02
CA ALA A 199 -2.02 -0.73 22.32
C ALA A 199 -2.22 -1.74 23.45
N ARG A 200 -3.20 -2.66 23.31
CA ARG A 200 -3.39 -3.75 24.25
C ARG A 200 -2.22 -4.73 24.29
N LEU A 201 -1.57 -4.96 23.16
CA LEU A 201 -0.35 -5.78 23.09
C LEU A 201 0.84 -5.04 23.69
N ALA A 202 0.97 -3.75 23.36
CA ALA A 202 2.04 -2.89 23.87
C ALA A 202 2.08 -2.85 25.42
N ARG A 203 0.92 -2.81 26.08
CA ARG A 203 0.83 -2.88 27.56
C ARG A 203 1.43 -4.13 28.18
N ARG A 204 1.53 -5.22 27.42
CA ARG A 204 2.01 -6.52 27.89
C ARG A 204 3.48 -6.78 27.55
N LEU A 205 4.11 -5.86 26.82
CA LEU A 205 5.51 -6.00 26.44
C LEU A 205 6.39 -6.00 27.69
N THR A 206 7.37 -6.88 27.67
CA THR A 206 8.43 -6.94 28.65
C THR A 206 9.73 -6.40 28.07
N ARG A 207 10.71 -6.13 28.94
CA ARG A 207 12.01 -5.63 28.52
C ARG A 207 12.67 -6.57 27.51
N GLY A 208 13.14 -6.01 26.39
CA GLY A 208 13.81 -6.75 25.33
C GLY A 208 12.87 -7.37 24.28
N GLN A 209 11.55 -7.31 24.49
CA GLN A 209 10.59 -7.66 23.45
C GLN A 209 10.44 -6.54 22.41
N VAL A 210 10.08 -6.92 21.19
CA VAL A 210 9.81 -5.99 20.09
C VAL A 210 8.38 -6.19 19.58
N LEU A 211 7.63 -5.10 19.49
CA LEU A 211 6.33 -5.07 18.83
C LEU A 211 6.49 -4.50 17.43
N VAL A 212 6.17 -5.26 16.40
CA VAL A 212 6.07 -4.80 15.01
C VAL A 212 4.60 -4.59 14.67
N VAL A 213 4.24 -3.37 14.27
CA VAL A 213 2.87 -3.00 13.89
C VAL A 213 2.84 -2.77 12.38
N ASP A 214 2.22 -3.67 11.62
CA ASP A 214 2.03 -3.50 10.18
C ASP A 214 0.76 -2.68 9.92
N GLU A 215 0.95 -1.41 9.58
CA GLU A 215 -0.13 -0.45 9.33
C GLU A 215 -0.46 -0.30 7.84
N THR A 216 -0.02 -1.21 6.99
CA THR A 216 -0.21 -1.11 5.52
C THR A 216 -1.68 -0.96 5.11
N LEU A 217 -2.61 -1.59 5.82
CA LEU A 217 -4.06 -1.48 5.57
C LEU A 217 -4.71 -0.25 6.24
N SER A 218 -4.01 0.41 7.14
CA SER A 218 -4.51 1.56 7.90
C SER A 218 -4.01 2.87 7.30
N ALA A 219 -4.67 3.98 7.62
CA ALA A 219 -4.09 5.30 7.35
C ALA A 219 -2.87 5.49 8.27
N PRO A 220 -1.67 5.70 7.72
CA PRO A 220 -0.42 5.57 8.47
C PRO A 220 -0.20 6.61 9.59
N ALA A 221 -1.07 7.61 9.70
CA ALA A 221 -0.79 8.78 10.54
C ALA A 221 -1.37 8.73 11.98
N THR A 222 -2.30 7.81 12.32
CA THR A 222 -3.20 8.07 13.43
C THR A 222 -2.99 7.26 14.71
N GLN A 223 -2.24 6.16 14.72
CA GLN A 223 -2.21 5.23 15.87
C GLN A 223 -0.95 5.25 16.74
N ALA A 224 0.15 5.84 16.29
CA ALA A 224 1.42 5.77 17.00
C ALA A 224 1.37 6.29 18.46
N PRO A 225 0.81 7.46 18.74
CA PRO A 225 0.85 7.99 20.10
C PRO A 225 0.17 7.09 21.14
N ALA A 226 -0.96 6.47 20.78
CA ALA A 226 -1.68 5.57 21.69
C ALA A 226 -0.89 4.29 21.97
N ILE A 227 -0.30 3.68 20.93
CA ILE A 227 0.53 2.48 21.06
C ILE A 227 1.76 2.75 21.92
N LEU A 228 2.43 3.89 21.68
CA LEU A 228 3.64 4.28 22.41
C LEU A 228 3.34 4.65 23.86
N ALA A 229 2.22 5.32 24.14
CA ALA A 229 1.80 5.63 25.49
C ALA A 229 1.61 4.36 26.35
N GLU A 230 1.13 3.29 25.75
CA GLU A 230 0.91 2.02 26.45
C GLU A 230 2.21 1.21 26.61
N ALA A 231 3.19 1.36 25.73
CA ALA A 231 4.45 0.61 25.75
C ALA A 231 5.51 1.17 26.72
N VAL A 232 5.24 2.30 27.37
CA VAL A 232 6.22 3.01 28.26
C VAL A 232 6.75 2.13 29.40
N ALA A 233 6.00 1.14 29.85
CA ALA A 233 6.33 0.41 31.08
C ALA A 233 7.49 -0.60 30.98
N GLY A 234 8.12 -0.82 29.81
CA GLY A 234 8.93 -2.01 29.65
C GLY A 234 10.36 -1.92 29.14
N GLY A 235 10.83 -0.76 28.64
CA GLY A 235 12.11 -0.74 27.86
C GLY A 235 12.02 -1.64 26.61
N ALA A 236 10.83 -1.75 26.03
CA ALA A 236 10.54 -2.45 24.80
C ALA A 236 10.73 -1.49 23.61
N ALA A 237 10.91 -2.03 22.41
CA ALA A 237 10.89 -1.27 21.18
C ALA A 237 9.59 -1.52 20.40
N VAL A 238 9.09 -0.47 19.77
CA VAL A 238 7.94 -0.53 18.84
C VAL A 238 8.42 -0.17 17.45
N LEU A 239 8.20 -1.05 16.49
CA LEU A 239 8.52 -0.84 15.09
C LEU A 239 7.21 -0.72 14.32
N ARG A 240 6.99 0.43 13.67
CA ARG A 240 5.87 0.60 12.73
C ARG A 240 6.36 0.27 11.34
N LEU A 241 5.63 -0.58 10.64
CA LEU A 241 5.91 -1.00 9.26
C LEU A 241 4.79 -0.54 8.34
N VAL A 242 5.15 0.03 7.19
CA VAL A 242 4.22 0.48 6.17
C VAL A 242 4.75 0.13 4.79
N SER A 243 3.91 -0.47 3.93
CA SER A 243 4.17 -0.56 2.50
C SER A 243 3.78 0.76 1.83
N GLY A 244 4.77 1.55 1.39
CA GLY A 244 4.53 2.88 0.83
C GLY A 244 4.01 2.88 -0.61
N LEU A 245 3.90 1.72 -1.27
CA LEU A 245 3.30 1.62 -2.61
C LEU A 245 1.80 1.90 -2.61
N LYS A 246 1.10 1.59 -1.51
CA LYS A 246 -0.37 1.54 -1.50
C LYS A 246 -1.03 2.93 -1.50
N LEU A 247 -0.81 3.71 -0.46
CA LEU A 247 -1.52 4.98 -0.26
C LEU A 247 -0.62 6.21 -0.38
N LEU A 248 0.71 6.05 -0.22
CA LEU A 248 1.64 7.18 -0.09
C LEU A 248 2.04 7.82 -1.43
N GLN A 249 1.71 7.22 -2.57
CA GLN A 249 2.16 7.64 -3.90
C GLN A 249 1.02 8.18 -4.77
N GLN A 250 -0.10 8.61 -4.18
CA GLN A 250 -1.26 9.15 -4.90
C GLN A 250 -1.78 8.22 -6.01
N GLY A 251 -1.55 6.90 -5.86
CA GLY A 251 -1.93 5.86 -6.83
C GLY A 251 -1.13 5.87 -8.13
N LEU A 252 0.01 6.56 -8.18
CA LEU A 252 0.88 6.60 -9.37
C LEU A 252 1.86 5.43 -9.44
N GLU A 253 1.99 4.61 -8.41
CA GLU A 253 2.85 3.41 -8.40
C GLU A 253 4.29 3.69 -8.88
N LEU A 254 4.93 4.71 -8.30
CA LEU A 254 6.24 5.19 -8.75
C LEU A 254 7.35 4.19 -8.46
N ALA A 255 7.37 3.63 -7.25
CA ALA A 255 8.33 2.62 -6.83
C ALA A 255 7.80 1.79 -5.66
N ASN A 256 8.27 0.54 -5.54
CA ASN A 256 8.10 -0.23 -4.31
C ASN A 256 8.92 0.39 -3.18
N VAL A 257 8.34 0.45 -1.99
CA VAL A 257 9.01 0.92 -0.79
C VAL A 257 8.37 0.34 0.46
N GLY A 258 9.19 -0.05 1.43
CA GLY A 258 8.79 -0.36 2.80
C GLY A 258 9.44 0.63 3.75
N ILE A 259 8.72 1.07 4.77
CA ILE A 259 9.21 2.01 5.78
C ILE A 259 9.10 1.34 7.14
N VAL A 260 10.19 1.32 7.89
CA VAL A 260 10.19 0.94 9.31
C VAL A 260 10.53 2.17 10.13
N SER A 261 9.62 2.54 11.02
CA SER A 261 9.86 3.56 12.04
C SER A 261 10.11 2.86 13.37
N VAL A 262 11.32 2.98 13.88
CA VAL A 262 11.78 2.42 15.15
C VAL A 262 11.50 3.41 16.26
N PHE A 263 10.81 3.01 17.32
CA PHE A 263 10.58 3.81 18.51
C PHE A 263 11.11 3.05 19.74
N ALA A 264 11.91 3.75 20.56
CA ALA A 264 12.36 3.24 21.86
C ALA A 264 12.48 4.38 22.86
N THR A 265 12.35 4.05 24.16
CA THR A 265 12.54 5.04 25.24
C THR A 265 14.03 5.32 25.52
N GLU A 266 14.91 4.37 25.16
CA GLU A 266 16.36 4.50 25.25
C GLU A 266 16.91 4.90 23.87
N ALA A 267 17.54 6.07 23.77
CA ALA A 267 18.08 6.57 22.49
C ALA A 267 19.10 5.61 21.87
N ASP A 268 19.97 5.02 22.69
CA ASP A 268 20.95 4.03 22.25
C ASP A 268 20.30 2.75 21.68
N LEU A 269 19.16 2.35 22.23
CA LEU A 269 18.40 1.21 21.70
C LEU A 269 17.80 1.54 20.34
N ALA A 270 17.17 2.71 20.19
CA ALA A 270 16.60 3.16 18.91
C ALA A 270 17.70 3.25 17.83
N ALA A 271 18.83 3.87 18.14
CA ALA A 271 19.97 3.97 17.24
C ALA A 271 20.54 2.59 16.87
N SER A 272 20.78 1.72 17.88
CA SER A 272 21.30 0.37 17.67
C SER A 272 20.39 -0.49 16.77
N LEU A 273 19.07 -0.38 16.94
CA LEU A 273 18.11 -1.08 16.09
C LEU A 273 18.15 -0.53 14.66
N ALA A 274 18.10 0.79 14.49
CA ALA A 274 18.15 1.42 13.17
C ALA A 274 19.42 1.10 12.41
N ASP A 275 20.59 1.19 13.07
CA ASP A 275 21.89 0.87 12.47
C ASP A 275 22.00 -0.63 12.12
N GLY A 276 21.47 -1.50 12.97
CA GLY A 276 21.36 -2.92 12.69
C GLY A 276 20.51 -3.21 11.47
N LEU A 277 19.34 -2.57 11.36
CA LEU A 277 18.47 -2.66 10.19
C LEU A 277 19.15 -2.15 8.91
N LYS A 278 19.83 -1.01 8.95
CA LYS A 278 20.60 -0.46 7.82
C LYS A 278 21.70 -1.42 7.38
N ARG A 279 22.42 -2.01 8.31
CA ARG A 279 23.46 -3.02 8.02
C ARG A 279 22.87 -4.28 7.38
N CYS A 280 21.81 -4.86 7.95
CA CYS A 280 21.13 -6.01 7.37
C CYS A 280 20.56 -5.69 5.99
N ARG A 281 20.01 -4.49 5.78
CA ARG A 281 19.54 -3.99 4.50
C ARG A 281 20.63 -4.05 3.42
N THR A 282 21.83 -3.54 3.74
CA THR A 282 22.97 -3.58 2.83
C THR A 282 23.42 -5.01 2.55
N LEU A 283 23.52 -5.87 3.58
CA LEU A 283 23.95 -7.25 3.43
C LEU A 283 23.01 -8.09 2.55
N THR A 284 21.72 -7.89 2.69
CA THR A 284 20.69 -8.66 1.96
C THR A 284 20.32 -8.05 0.61
N GLY A 285 20.75 -6.81 0.32
CA GLY A 285 20.32 -6.07 -0.86
C GLY A 285 18.85 -5.64 -0.77
N ALA A 286 18.27 -5.53 0.43
CA ALA A 286 16.89 -5.12 0.66
C ALA A 286 16.69 -3.60 0.61
N GLY A 287 17.72 -2.82 0.24
CA GLY A 287 17.67 -1.37 0.10
C GLY A 287 16.88 -0.90 -1.12
N LEU A 288 16.49 0.36 -1.10
CA LEU A 288 15.99 1.01 -2.31
C LEU A 288 17.12 1.10 -3.34
N ARG A 289 16.79 0.86 -4.60
CA ARG A 289 17.66 1.26 -5.70
C ARG A 289 17.67 2.77 -5.80
N PHE A 290 18.76 3.34 -6.31
CA PHE A 290 18.85 4.79 -6.46
C PHE A 290 17.74 5.37 -7.33
N VAL A 291 17.41 4.68 -8.43
CA VAL A 291 16.30 5.07 -9.32
C VAL A 291 14.96 5.09 -8.59
N ASP A 292 14.72 4.13 -7.69
CA ASP A 292 13.49 4.07 -6.90
C ASP A 292 13.44 5.21 -5.87
N ALA A 293 14.58 5.51 -5.23
CA ALA A 293 14.68 6.64 -4.31
C ALA A 293 14.42 7.98 -5.02
N LEU A 294 15.03 8.20 -6.20
CA LEU A 294 14.74 9.39 -7.00
C LEU A 294 13.27 9.46 -7.45
N ALA A 295 12.65 8.33 -7.77
CA ALA A 295 11.22 8.30 -8.10
C ALA A 295 10.35 8.73 -6.90
N LEU A 296 10.77 8.39 -5.68
CA LEU A 296 10.11 8.74 -4.43
C LEU A 296 10.44 10.17 -3.94
N GLU A 297 11.34 10.90 -4.60
CA GLU A 297 11.54 12.34 -4.35
C GLU A 297 10.33 13.19 -4.79
N ALA A 298 9.31 12.57 -5.40
CA ALA A 298 8.05 13.22 -5.71
C ALA A 298 7.51 14.02 -4.50
N PRO A 299 7.11 15.30 -4.65
CA PRO A 299 6.75 16.17 -3.53
C PRO A 299 5.60 15.65 -2.67
N PHE A 300 4.68 14.91 -3.28
CA PHE A 300 3.52 14.33 -2.59
C PHE A 300 3.82 13.01 -1.85
N PHE A 301 4.97 12.38 -2.11
CA PHE A 301 5.39 11.21 -1.34
C PHE A 301 5.83 11.65 0.06
N LEU A 302 5.31 11.02 1.09
CA LEU A 302 5.49 11.43 2.50
C LEU A 302 5.02 12.88 2.78
N ASP A 303 4.00 13.32 2.05
CA ASP A 303 3.19 14.49 2.42
C ASP A 303 1.95 14.00 3.17
N ARG A 304 1.79 14.43 4.42
CA ARG A 304 0.72 13.96 5.31
C ARG A 304 -0.65 14.36 4.78
N GLU A 305 -0.84 15.63 4.45
CA GLU A 305 -2.13 16.16 4.01
C GLU A 305 -2.58 15.52 2.69
N ALA A 306 -1.65 15.43 1.74
CA ALA A 306 -1.90 14.75 0.47
C ALA A 306 -2.26 13.28 0.67
N THR A 307 -1.55 12.57 1.55
CA THR A 307 -1.82 11.16 1.85
C THR A 307 -3.17 10.96 2.56
N GLU A 308 -3.48 11.76 3.58
CA GLU A 308 -4.75 11.68 4.32
C GLU A 308 -5.94 11.98 3.41
N THR A 309 -5.82 13.00 2.56
CA THR A 309 -6.85 13.34 1.55
C THR A 309 -7.06 12.20 0.56
N TYR A 310 -5.98 11.61 0.06
CA TYR A 310 -6.03 10.49 -0.88
C TYR A 310 -6.63 9.23 -0.25
N ALA A 311 -6.10 8.81 0.89
CA ALA A 311 -6.59 7.65 1.63
C ALA A 311 -8.05 7.82 2.05
N GLY A 312 -8.43 9.02 2.48
CA GLY A 312 -9.80 9.36 2.84
C GLY A 312 -10.79 9.11 1.70
N ARG A 313 -10.43 9.45 0.46
CA ARG A 313 -11.28 9.14 -0.72
C ARG A 313 -11.39 7.64 -0.95
N VAL A 314 -10.28 6.91 -0.95
CA VAL A 314 -10.28 5.44 -1.12
C VAL A 314 -11.18 4.79 -0.06
N PHE A 315 -11.04 5.19 1.19
CA PHE A 315 -11.83 4.63 2.29
C PHE A 315 -13.32 4.99 2.18
N ALA A 316 -13.65 6.22 1.80
CA ALA A 316 -15.04 6.65 1.61
C ALA A 316 -15.75 5.87 0.50
N HIS A 317 -15.07 5.63 -0.64
CA HIS A 317 -15.62 4.85 -1.75
C HIS A 317 -15.89 3.40 -1.34
N ASN A 318 -14.95 2.77 -0.64
CA ASN A 318 -15.12 1.39 -0.19
C ASN A 318 -16.16 1.27 0.93
N ALA A 319 -16.28 2.26 1.82
CA ALA A 319 -17.36 2.31 2.81
C ALA A 319 -18.74 2.45 2.13
N ALA A 320 -18.86 3.31 1.11
CA ALA A 320 -20.09 3.46 0.35
C ALA A 320 -20.48 2.15 -0.41
N LEU A 321 -19.47 1.46 -0.98
CA LEU A 321 -19.67 0.15 -1.60
C LEU A 321 -20.18 -0.87 -0.58
N ALA A 322 -19.56 -0.98 0.58
CA ALA A 322 -19.99 -1.89 1.64
C ALA A 322 -21.43 -1.60 2.08
N GLN A 323 -21.77 -0.33 2.29
CA GLN A 323 -23.12 0.10 2.66
C GLN A 323 -24.16 -0.27 1.59
N ALA A 324 -23.86 -0.02 0.30
CA ALA A 324 -24.79 -0.34 -0.80
C ALA A 324 -25.04 -1.85 -0.94
N VAL A 325 -24.01 -2.65 -0.72
CA VAL A 325 -24.13 -4.12 -0.71
C VAL A 325 -24.96 -4.56 0.51
N MET A 326 -24.63 -4.10 1.71
CA MET A 326 -25.32 -4.51 2.95
C MET A 326 -26.79 -4.13 2.97
N ALA A 327 -27.14 -2.95 2.48
CA ALA A 327 -28.53 -2.47 2.45
C ALA A 327 -29.48 -3.37 1.61
N ARG A 328 -28.93 -4.14 0.68
CA ARG A 328 -29.70 -4.93 -0.31
C ARG A 328 -29.39 -6.42 -0.27
N ASN A 329 -28.57 -6.86 0.67
CA ASN A 329 -27.89 -8.15 0.62
C ASN A 329 -28.82 -9.35 0.86
N ARG A 330 -28.84 -10.27 -0.12
CA ARG A 330 -29.43 -11.60 -0.06
C ARG A 330 -28.51 -12.71 -0.59
N ARG A 331 -27.32 -12.36 -1.08
CA ARG A 331 -26.42 -13.27 -1.80
C ARG A 331 -25.02 -13.33 -1.27
N PHE A 332 -24.54 -12.22 -0.72
CA PHE A 332 -23.19 -12.12 -0.26
C PHE A 332 -23.15 -12.21 1.25
N LYS A 333 -22.25 -13.01 1.74
CA LYS A 333 -21.83 -12.93 3.12
C LYS A 333 -20.73 -11.89 3.20
N PRO A 334 -21.03 -10.65 3.66
CA PRO A 334 -19.98 -9.65 3.81
C PRO A 334 -19.01 -10.15 4.86
N LEU A 335 -17.73 -10.19 4.49
CA LEU A 335 -16.67 -10.49 5.42
C LEU A 335 -16.42 -9.23 6.25
N GLY A 336 -16.55 -9.36 7.60
CA GLY A 336 -16.34 -8.24 8.52
C GLY A 336 -17.55 -7.65 9.22
N GLY A 337 -18.75 -8.17 8.96
CA GLY A 337 -19.97 -7.87 9.74
C GLY A 337 -20.41 -6.40 9.74
N ALA A 338 -21.33 -6.04 10.65
CA ALA A 338 -21.94 -4.71 10.77
C ALA A 338 -20.94 -3.56 11.12
N GLY A 339 -19.74 -3.89 11.54
CA GLY A 339 -18.69 -2.90 11.82
C GLY A 339 -18.03 -2.28 10.57
N LEU A 340 -18.26 -2.87 9.39
CA LEU A 340 -17.66 -2.38 8.13
C LEU A 340 -18.23 -1.03 7.67
N ALA A 341 -19.50 -0.76 7.94
CA ALA A 341 -20.18 0.45 7.47
C ALA A 341 -19.62 1.78 8.01
N GLY A 342 -18.66 1.75 8.92
CA GLY A 342 -18.00 2.95 9.45
C GLY A 342 -16.48 2.84 9.52
N ALA A 343 -15.90 1.75 9.00
CA ALA A 343 -14.48 1.52 9.09
C ALA A 343 -13.74 2.11 7.89
N ALA A 344 -12.60 2.75 8.15
CA ALA A 344 -11.64 3.09 7.12
C ALA A 344 -11.03 1.81 6.54
N MET A 345 -11.44 1.43 5.32
CA MET A 345 -10.99 0.22 4.65
C MET A 345 -10.58 0.51 3.21
N PRO A 346 -9.44 -0.02 2.77
CA PRO A 346 -8.96 0.22 1.42
C PRO A 346 -9.65 -0.66 0.35
N TYR A 347 -10.48 -1.63 0.74
CA TYR A 347 -11.24 -2.53 -0.15
C TYR A 347 -12.41 -3.19 0.58
N CYS A 348 -13.31 -3.84 -0.15
CA CYS A 348 -14.38 -4.69 0.38
C CYS A 348 -14.12 -6.14 0.03
N ALA A 349 -14.56 -7.06 0.88
CA ALA A 349 -14.47 -8.50 0.68
C ALA A 349 -15.85 -9.18 0.87
N PHE A 350 -16.18 -10.14 0.00
CA PHE A 350 -17.47 -10.81 -0.04
C PHE A 350 -17.32 -12.30 -0.30
N GLU A 351 -17.98 -13.14 0.51
CA GLU A 351 -18.23 -14.55 0.21
C GLU A 351 -19.63 -14.70 -0.42
N LEU A 352 -19.88 -15.82 -1.09
CA LEU A 352 -21.22 -16.19 -1.55
C LEU A 352 -21.96 -16.97 -0.46
N GLU A 353 -23.21 -16.60 -0.16
CA GLU A 353 -24.08 -17.33 0.79
C GLU A 353 -24.27 -18.80 0.38
N ALA A 354 -24.37 -19.07 -0.92
CA ALA A 354 -24.62 -20.41 -1.45
C ALA A 354 -23.41 -21.36 -1.43
N GLY A 355 -22.23 -20.91 -0.94
CA GLY A 355 -21.06 -21.79 -0.76
C GLY A 355 -20.46 -22.36 -2.04
N ASN A 356 -20.61 -21.69 -3.18
CA ASN A 356 -20.18 -22.21 -4.51
C ASN A 356 -18.66 -22.18 -4.73
N GLY A 357 -17.85 -21.94 -3.71
CA GLY A 357 -16.39 -21.95 -3.78
C GLY A 357 -15.82 -20.96 -4.79
N VAL A 358 -14.61 -21.25 -5.27
CA VAL A 358 -13.88 -20.43 -6.25
C VAL A 358 -14.64 -20.29 -7.56
N GLU A 359 -15.24 -21.37 -8.06
CA GLU A 359 -15.99 -21.36 -9.34
C GLU A 359 -17.18 -20.38 -9.32
N GLY A 360 -17.92 -20.33 -8.21
CA GLY A 360 -19.01 -19.39 -8.05
C GLY A 360 -18.54 -17.93 -8.00
N LEU A 361 -17.42 -17.67 -7.34
CA LEU A 361 -16.82 -16.35 -7.29
C LEU A 361 -16.23 -15.92 -8.63
N GLU A 362 -15.63 -16.83 -9.39
CA GLU A 362 -15.16 -16.58 -10.75
C GLU A 362 -16.31 -16.28 -11.70
N ALA A 363 -17.43 -17.02 -11.60
CA ALA A 363 -18.65 -16.71 -12.36
C ALA A 363 -19.21 -15.31 -12.02
N LEU A 364 -19.14 -14.91 -10.75
CA LEU A 364 -19.50 -13.56 -10.31
C LEU A 364 -18.53 -12.52 -10.85
N ALA A 365 -17.23 -12.80 -10.83
CA ALA A 365 -16.19 -11.94 -11.37
C ALA A 365 -16.41 -11.67 -12.86
N CYS A 366 -16.64 -12.70 -13.67
CA CYS A 366 -17.00 -12.55 -15.10
C CYS A 366 -18.28 -11.73 -15.29
N ARG A 367 -19.28 -11.93 -14.44
CA ARG A 367 -20.51 -11.14 -14.51
C ARG A 367 -20.29 -9.67 -14.18
N ILE A 368 -19.43 -9.36 -13.22
CA ILE A 368 -19.04 -7.97 -12.90
C ILE A 368 -18.40 -7.33 -14.14
N GLU A 369 -17.48 -8.03 -14.82
CA GLU A 369 -16.82 -7.55 -16.04
C GLU A 369 -17.84 -7.28 -17.17
N ASP A 370 -18.72 -8.25 -17.43
CA ASP A 370 -19.73 -8.14 -18.50
C ASP A 370 -20.70 -6.97 -18.22
N GLU A 371 -21.23 -6.87 -17.00
CA GLU A 371 -22.18 -5.82 -16.63
C GLU A 371 -21.51 -4.44 -16.52
N ALA A 372 -20.27 -4.37 -16.05
CA ALA A 372 -19.51 -3.11 -16.05
C ALA A 372 -19.26 -2.64 -17.48
N THR A 373 -18.81 -3.54 -18.35
CA THR A 373 -18.60 -3.24 -19.79
C THR A 373 -19.88 -2.78 -20.45
N ALA A 374 -21.00 -3.47 -20.25
CA ALA A 374 -22.31 -3.11 -20.83
C ALA A 374 -22.83 -1.73 -20.38
N ARG A 375 -22.37 -1.24 -19.23
CA ARG A 375 -22.74 0.08 -18.67
C ARG A 375 -21.70 1.15 -18.90
N GLY A 376 -20.58 0.81 -19.57
CA GLY A 376 -19.48 1.74 -19.76
C GLY A 376 -18.79 2.12 -18.46
N LEU A 377 -18.63 1.19 -17.53
CA LEU A 377 -17.89 1.38 -16.28
C LEU A 377 -16.47 0.80 -16.41
N LEU A 378 -15.50 1.50 -15.83
CA LEU A 378 -14.10 1.06 -15.79
C LEU A 378 -13.82 0.35 -14.47
N ILE A 379 -13.48 -0.92 -14.57
CA ILE A 379 -12.92 -1.73 -13.48
C ILE A 379 -11.94 -2.73 -14.10
N GLU A 380 -10.81 -2.95 -13.46
CA GLU A 380 -9.78 -3.88 -13.92
C GLU A 380 -9.71 -5.10 -12.99
N ARG A 381 -9.58 -6.29 -13.59
CA ARG A 381 -9.25 -7.48 -12.84
C ARG A 381 -7.77 -7.42 -12.45
N GLY A 382 -7.48 -7.47 -11.16
CA GLY A 382 -6.12 -7.38 -10.68
C GLY A 382 -6.02 -7.19 -9.18
N GLY A 383 -4.87 -7.59 -8.66
CA GLY A 383 -4.57 -7.58 -7.24
C GLY A 383 -4.31 -6.22 -6.64
N SER A 384 -4.25 -6.22 -5.30
CA SER A 384 -3.89 -5.07 -4.48
C SER A 384 -4.96 -3.98 -4.38
N PHE A 385 -4.62 -2.83 -3.78
CA PHE A 385 -5.53 -1.73 -3.46
C PHE A 385 -4.76 -0.40 -3.35
N GLY A 386 -5.49 0.70 -3.14
CA GLY A 386 -4.90 2.02 -2.92
C GLY A 386 -4.44 2.72 -4.21
N PHE A 387 -4.91 2.27 -5.37
CA PHE A 387 -4.62 2.86 -6.67
C PHE A 387 -5.67 3.91 -7.07
N ARG A 388 -5.43 4.62 -8.17
CA ARG A 388 -6.41 5.59 -8.68
C ARG A 388 -7.62 4.92 -9.28
N GLY A 389 -7.43 3.85 -10.06
CA GLY A 389 -8.49 3.07 -10.70
C GLY A 389 -9.12 2.03 -9.77
N HIS A 390 -10.23 1.45 -10.23
CA HIS A 390 -11.00 0.44 -9.51
C HIS A 390 -10.53 -0.95 -9.93
N ARG A 391 -10.40 -1.86 -8.96
CA ARG A 391 -9.92 -3.23 -9.20
C ARG A 391 -10.75 -4.26 -8.45
N PHE A 392 -10.73 -5.48 -8.93
CA PHE A 392 -11.29 -6.63 -8.22
C PHE A 392 -10.52 -7.91 -8.55
N GLU A 393 -10.59 -8.87 -7.64
CA GLU A 393 -9.99 -10.20 -7.82
C GLU A 393 -10.71 -11.24 -6.95
N VAL A 394 -10.63 -12.49 -7.34
CA VAL A 394 -10.97 -13.63 -6.50
C VAL A 394 -9.74 -14.06 -5.74
N ILE A 395 -9.85 -14.15 -4.41
CA ILE A 395 -8.77 -14.60 -3.54
C ILE A 395 -9.13 -15.98 -3.01
N GLU A 396 -8.22 -16.93 -3.21
CA GLU A 396 -8.24 -18.25 -2.62
C GLU A 396 -7.14 -18.33 -1.56
N PRO A 397 -7.50 -18.28 -0.26
CA PRO A 397 -6.51 -18.36 0.79
C PRO A 397 -5.86 -19.76 0.86
N GLU A 398 -4.53 -19.83 0.88
CA GLU A 398 -3.78 -21.10 1.01
C GLU A 398 -4.03 -21.84 2.34
N THR A 399 -4.69 -21.17 3.29
CA THR A 399 -4.93 -21.65 4.65
C THR A 399 -6.18 -22.50 4.82
N GLY A 400 -6.88 -22.80 3.71
CA GLY A 400 -8.17 -23.52 3.75
C GLY A 400 -9.35 -22.67 4.26
N GLU A 401 -9.15 -21.37 4.43
CA GLU A 401 -10.25 -20.43 4.63
C GLU A 401 -11.09 -20.30 3.35
N PRO A 402 -12.40 -19.97 3.46
CA PRO A 402 -13.23 -19.81 2.27
C PRO A 402 -12.67 -18.75 1.31
N PRO A 403 -12.75 -19.01 -0.02
CA PRO A 403 -12.38 -18.02 -1.01
C PRO A 403 -13.34 -16.83 -0.96
N PHE A 404 -12.85 -15.65 -1.35
CA PHE A 404 -13.66 -14.43 -1.36
C PHE A 404 -13.34 -13.54 -2.56
N LEU A 405 -14.33 -12.70 -2.93
CA LEU A 405 -14.15 -11.64 -3.90
C LEU A 405 -13.68 -10.38 -3.16
N ARG A 406 -12.53 -9.84 -3.57
CA ARG A 406 -12.04 -8.52 -3.15
C ARG A 406 -12.39 -7.49 -4.21
N ILE A 407 -12.99 -6.37 -3.80
CA ILE A 407 -13.22 -5.20 -4.65
C ILE A 407 -12.57 -4.01 -3.97
N ALA A 408 -11.64 -3.36 -4.69
CA ALA A 408 -10.92 -2.19 -4.24
C ALA A 408 -11.29 -0.99 -5.13
N LEU A 409 -12.22 -0.17 -4.67
CA LEU A 409 -12.49 1.10 -5.32
C LEU A 409 -11.33 2.06 -5.07
N GLY A 410 -10.82 2.64 -6.14
CA GLY A 410 -9.70 3.57 -6.11
C GLY A 410 -10.10 4.99 -5.69
N ALA A 411 -9.14 5.91 -5.78
CA ALA A 411 -9.35 7.30 -5.34
C ALA A 411 -10.14 8.17 -6.33
N ARG A 412 -10.40 7.71 -7.56
CA ARG A 412 -11.18 8.49 -8.53
C ARG A 412 -12.65 8.53 -8.12
N ASP A 413 -13.16 9.76 -7.93
CA ASP A 413 -14.57 10.04 -7.73
C ASP A 413 -15.21 10.28 -9.09
N ASP A 414 -15.58 9.22 -9.80
CA ASP A 414 -16.02 9.24 -11.19
C ASP A 414 -17.36 8.49 -11.40
N HIS A 415 -17.82 8.45 -12.64
CA HIS A 415 -19.04 7.72 -13.02
C HIS A 415 -18.88 6.22 -12.74
N SER A 416 -17.70 5.65 -12.99
CA SER A 416 -17.45 4.24 -12.71
C SER A 416 -17.51 3.93 -11.21
N CYS A 417 -17.00 4.79 -10.34
CA CYS A 417 -17.11 4.62 -8.90
C CYS A 417 -18.58 4.47 -8.46
N SER A 418 -19.40 5.46 -8.84
CA SER A 418 -20.84 5.46 -8.51
C SER A 418 -21.59 4.29 -9.15
N GLY A 419 -21.28 4.00 -10.42
CA GLY A 419 -21.90 2.90 -11.17
C GLY A 419 -21.53 1.52 -10.63
N LEU A 420 -20.30 1.31 -10.15
CA LEU A 420 -19.86 0.07 -9.52
C LEU A 420 -20.54 -0.14 -8.16
N ILE A 421 -20.69 0.91 -7.35
CA ILE A 421 -21.43 0.85 -6.09
C ILE A 421 -22.88 0.41 -6.36
N GLU A 422 -23.53 1.01 -7.36
CA GLU A 422 -24.90 0.64 -7.74
C GLU A 422 -24.97 -0.80 -8.30
N LEU A 423 -24.03 -1.17 -9.17
CA LEU A 423 -23.94 -2.51 -9.76
C LEU A 423 -23.83 -3.57 -8.67
N MET A 424 -22.90 -3.42 -7.75
CA MET A 424 -22.70 -4.37 -6.67
C MET A 424 -23.90 -4.46 -5.72
N GLY A 425 -24.54 -3.32 -5.41
CA GLY A 425 -25.79 -3.31 -4.65
C GLY A 425 -26.92 -4.09 -5.34
N ARG A 426 -27.01 -4.05 -6.67
CA ARG A 426 -27.99 -4.87 -7.45
C ARG A 426 -27.62 -6.35 -7.49
N LEU A 427 -26.35 -6.67 -7.69
CA LEU A 427 -25.86 -8.05 -7.66
C LEU A 427 -26.11 -8.70 -6.29
N ALA A 428 -26.04 -7.91 -5.21
CA ALA A 428 -26.37 -8.35 -3.86
C ALA A 428 -27.84 -8.70 -3.65
N GLN A 429 -28.78 -8.06 -4.36
CA GLN A 429 -30.22 -8.35 -4.25
C GLN A 429 -30.64 -9.71 -4.83
N GLY A 430 -29.88 -10.27 -5.75
CA GLY A 430 -30.24 -11.50 -6.44
C GLY A 430 -31.33 -11.29 -7.49
N GLY A 431 -30.97 -11.10 -8.73
CA GLY A 431 -31.84 -11.11 -9.91
C GLY A 431 -31.16 -11.89 -11.03
N ALA A 432 -31.86 -12.84 -11.64
CA ALA A 432 -31.46 -13.80 -12.67
C ALA A 432 -30.44 -14.86 -12.24
N GLU A 433 -30.76 -16.12 -12.49
CA GLU A 433 -29.94 -17.30 -12.29
C GLU A 433 -28.56 -17.12 -12.94
N MET A 434 -27.52 -17.44 -12.19
CA MET A 434 -26.16 -17.55 -12.72
C MET A 434 -26.10 -18.76 -13.67
N ARG A 435 -26.29 -18.54 -14.97
CA ARG A 435 -25.90 -19.55 -15.94
C ARG A 435 -24.40 -19.41 -16.17
N PRO A 436 -23.59 -20.42 -15.85
CA PRO A 436 -22.16 -20.37 -16.10
C PRO A 436 -21.92 -20.30 -17.60
N ARG A 437 -21.52 -19.17 -18.13
CA ARG A 437 -20.85 -19.10 -19.45
C ARG A 437 -19.39 -19.39 -19.20
N TRP A 438 -19.06 -20.68 -19.18
CA TRP A 438 -17.68 -21.11 -19.14
C TRP A 438 -16.97 -20.62 -20.42
N ARG A 439 -16.04 -19.71 -20.31
CA ARG A 439 -15.02 -19.42 -21.34
C ARG A 439 -13.76 -20.15 -20.92
N PRO A 440 -13.22 -21.09 -21.73
CA PRO A 440 -11.93 -21.66 -21.41
C PRO A 440 -10.88 -20.54 -21.36
N ALA A 441 -10.09 -20.50 -20.29
CA ALA A 441 -8.94 -19.64 -20.20
C ALA A 441 -8.07 -19.88 -21.42
N GLY A 442 -7.86 -18.85 -22.23
CA GLY A 442 -7.01 -18.88 -23.41
C GLY A 442 -5.63 -19.39 -23.01
N GLY A 443 -5.18 -20.43 -23.73
CA GLY A 443 -3.95 -21.15 -23.46
C GLY A 443 -2.77 -20.22 -23.27
N GLY A 444 -2.09 -20.39 -22.14
CA GLY A 444 -0.80 -19.77 -21.90
C GLY A 444 0.20 -20.17 -22.98
N LEU A 445 0.69 -19.18 -23.69
CA LEU A 445 1.93 -19.31 -24.44
C LEU A 445 3.07 -19.44 -23.44
N HIS A 446 3.59 -20.64 -23.26
CA HIS A 446 4.95 -20.84 -22.77
C HIS A 446 5.90 -20.42 -23.88
N PRO A 447 6.82 -19.49 -23.68
CA PRO A 447 8.00 -19.38 -24.52
C PRO A 447 9.02 -20.42 -24.05
N GLU A 448 9.52 -21.18 -25.01
CA GLU A 448 10.77 -21.95 -24.87
C GLU A 448 11.96 -21.03 -24.60
#